data_4414be7bc9dafbc41a834dcf7e306a26
#
_entry.id   4414be7bc9dafbc41a834dcf7e306a26
#
_cell.length_a   1.000
_cell.length_b   1.000
_cell.length_c   1.000
_cell.angle_alpha   90.00
_cell.angle_beta   90.00
_cell.angle_gamma   90.00
#
_symmetry.space_group_name_H-M   'P 1'
#
loop_
_entity.id
_entity.type
_entity.pdbx_description
1 polymer ?
#
loop_
_entity_poly.entity_id
_entity_poly.type
_entity_poly.pdbx_seq_one_letter_code
_entity_poly.pdbx_strand_id
1 'polypeptide(L)'
;MRILKLLSVVALTGLVAPSFAETKTVALDVPSMYCEACPITVKKALSRVPGVSNVRVSFEKKEAVVTFDDAKASVDSLTKATANAGFPSKPKP
;
A
#
# COMPACT_ATOMS: atom_id res chain seq x y z
N MET A 1 35.63 -29.49 -16.69
CA MET A 1 35.73 -28.12 -17.14
C MET A 1 34.42 -27.53 -17.50
N ARG A 2 33.77 -28.11 -18.40
CA ARG A 2 32.51 -27.57 -18.86
C ARG A 2 31.46 -27.60 -17.78
N ILE A 3 31.57 -28.60 -16.97
CA ILE A 3 30.63 -28.75 -15.87
C ILE A 3 30.71 -27.60 -14.90
N LEU A 4 31.88 -27.06 -14.74
CA LEU A 4 32.08 -25.94 -13.83
C LEU A 4 31.29 -24.74 -14.24
N LYS A 5 31.22 -24.54 -15.53
CA LYS A 5 30.49 -23.40 -16.03
C LYS A 5 29.02 -23.49 -15.72
N LEU A 6 28.50 -24.67 -15.78
CA LEU A 6 27.09 -24.87 -15.47
C LEU A 6 26.79 -24.54 -14.02
N LEU A 7 27.70 -24.90 -13.18
CA LEU A 7 27.51 -24.59 -11.76
C LEU A 7 27.47 -23.10 -11.52
N SER A 8 28.29 -22.39 -12.24
CA SER A 8 28.30 -20.95 -12.10
C SER A 8 26.96 -20.35 -12.46
N VAL A 9 26.37 -20.86 -13.50
CA VAL A 9 25.09 -20.35 -13.93
C VAL A 9 24.02 -20.56 -12.87
N VAL A 10 24.06 -21.69 -12.25
CA VAL A 10 23.08 -21.98 -11.21
C VAL A 10 23.20 -20.99 -10.07
N ALA A 11 24.42 -20.66 -9.72
CA ALA A 11 24.66 -19.73 -8.64
C ALA A 11 24.03 -18.38 -8.95
N LEU A 12 24.13 -17.95 -10.17
CA LEU A 12 23.56 -16.68 -10.56
C LEU A 12 22.06 -16.65 -10.40
N THR A 13 21.44 -17.75 -10.69
CA THR A 13 20.00 -17.82 -10.58
C THR A 13 19.52 -17.53 -9.19
N GLY A 14 20.23 -17.98 -8.21
CA GLY A 14 19.84 -17.79 -6.84
C GLY A 14 19.86 -16.35 -6.39
N LEU A 15 20.58 -15.50 -7.08
CA LEU A 15 20.69 -14.11 -6.67
C LEU A 15 19.45 -13.28 -6.95
N VAL A 16 18.59 -13.77 -7.78
CA VAL A 16 17.43 -13.01 -8.16
C VAL A 16 16.32 -13.07 -7.12
N ALA A 17 16.38 -14.06 -6.29
CA ALA A 17 15.29 -14.30 -5.35
C ALA A 17 14.94 -13.17 -4.41
N PRO A 18 15.86 -12.38 -3.91
CA PRO A 18 15.56 -11.47 -2.82
C PRO A 18 14.74 -10.24 -3.14
N SER A 19 14.32 -10.06 -4.32
CA SER A 19 13.59 -8.82 -4.54
C SER A 19 12.13 -9.01 -4.23
N PHE A 20 11.78 -8.75 -3.04
CA PHE A 20 10.40 -8.77 -2.66
C PHE A 20 9.92 -7.51 -2.12
N ALA A 21 8.63 -7.28 -2.30
CA ALA A 21 7.93 -6.21 -1.68
C ALA A 21 7.54 -6.60 -0.28
N GLU A 22 7.54 -5.64 0.62
CA GLU A 22 7.04 -5.84 1.96
C GLU A 22 5.61 -5.36 2.05
N THR A 23 4.79 -6.11 2.75
CA THR A 23 3.42 -5.68 3.05
C THR A 23 3.47 -4.80 4.29
N LYS A 24 2.94 -3.60 4.17
CA LYS A 24 2.90 -2.65 5.27
C LYS A 24 1.48 -2.22 5.56
N THR A 25 1.25 -1.78 6.79
CA THR A 25 -0.05 -1.29 7.21
C THR A 25 0.11 0.09 7.81
N VAL A 26 -0.72 1.02 7.39
CA VAL A 26 -0.68 2.38 7.90
C VAL A 26 -2.10 2.82 8.27
N ALA A 27 -2.22 3.57 9.35
CA ALA A 27 -3.47 4.20 9.72
C ALA A 27 -3.41 5.66 9.29
N LEU A 28 -4.41 6.08 8.53
CA LEU A 28 -4.52 7.45 8.05
C LEU A 28 -5.63 8.16 8.81
N ASP A 29 -5.34 9.38 9.24
CA ASP A 29 -6.32 10.23 9.86
C ASP A 29 -7.05 11.01 8.75
N VAL A 30 -8.37 10.89 8.69
CA VAL A 30 -9.19 11.51 7.65
C VAL A 30 -10.26 12.39 8.33
N PRO A 31 -9.86 13.55 8.83
CA PRO A 31 -10.77 14.35 9.68
C PRO A 31 -12.00 14.90 8.97
N SER A 32 -11.97 15.01 7.65
CA SER A 32 -13.11 15.56 6.92
C SER A 32 -14.18 14.52 6.57
N MET A 33 -14.10 13.34 7.15
CA MET A 33 -15.05 12.26 6.88
C MET A 33 -16.29 12.42 7.78
N TYR A 34 -17.22 13.25 7.35
CA TYR A 34 -18.39 13.61 8.18
C TYR A 34 -19.69 12.96 7.75
N CYS A 35 -19.79 12.43 6.57
CA CYS A 35 -21.05 11.89 6.06
C CYS A 35 -21.02 10.36 6.09
N GLU A 36 -22.21 9.76 6.08
CA GLU A 36 -22.30 8.31 6.13
C GLU A 36 -21.71 7.63 4.90
N ALA A 37 -21.76 8.29 3.76
CA ALA A 37 -21.19 7.76 2.53
C ALA A 37 -19.68 8.02 2.40
N CYS A 38 -19.14 8.89 3.23
CA CYS A 38 -17.72 9.24 3.15
C CYS A 38 -16.79 8.05 3.32
N PRO A 39 -17.03 7.13 4.26
CA PRO A 39 -16.17 5.97 4.39
C PRO A 39 -16.11 5.13 3.13
N ILE A 40 -17.22 5.03 2.41
CA ILE A 40 -17.28 4.27 1.17
C ILE A 40 -16.42 4.93 0.11
N THR A 41 -16.49 6.24 0.00
CA THR A 41 -15.70 6.99 -0.96
C THR A 41 -14.22 6.87 -0.67
N VAL A 42 -13.84 7.02 0.60
CA VAL A 42 -12.45 6.89 1.02
C VAL A 42 -11.94 5.49 0.72
N LYS A 43 -12.73 4.48 1.05
CA LYS A 43 -12.34 3.10 0.79
C LYS A 43 -12.13 2.84 -0.69
N LYS A 44 -13.02 3.35 -1.53
CA LYS A 44 -12.88 3.19 -2.97
C LYS A 44 -11.63 3.88 -3.49
N ALA A 45 -11.38 5.09 -3.03
CA ALA A 45 -10.22 5.85 -3.48
C ALA A 45 -8.93 5.11 -3.14
N LEU A 46 -8.83 4.60 -1.93
CA LEU A 46 -7.63 3.88 -1.49
C LEU A 46 -7.50 2.53 -2.19
N SER A 47 -8.61 1.85 -2.42
CA SER A 47 -8.58 0.53 -3.07
C SER A 47 -8.12 0.60 -4.51
N ARG A 48 -8.20 1.77 -5.13
CA ARG A 48 -7.75 1.95 -6.51
C ARG A 48 -6.26 2.17 -6.64
N VAL A 49 -5.58 2.42 -5.55
CA VAL A 49 -4.13 2.63 -5.58
C VAL A 49 -3.45 1.29 -5.85
N PRO A 50 -2.61 1.21 -6.88
CA PRO A 50 -1.90 -0.05 -7.15
C PRO A 50 -1.07 -0.46 -5.95
N GLY A 51 -1.14 -1.72 -5.58
CA GLY A 51 -0.42 -2.24 -4.43
C GLY A 51 -1.22 -2.32 -3.15
N VAL A 52 -2.40 -1.72 -3.12
CA VAL A 52 -3.26 -1.80 -1.93
C VAL A 52 -4.00 -3.13 -1.94
N SER A 53 -3.89 -3.87 -0.84
CA SER A 53 -4.53 -5.18 -0.72
C SER A 53 -5.73 -5.17 0.19
N ASN A 54 -5.80 -4.23 1.14
CA ASN A 54 -6.92 -4.18 2.06
C ASN A 54 -7.09 -2.77 2.60
N VAL A 55 -8.34 -2.37 2.80
CA VAL A 55 -8.66 -1.06 3.35
C VAL A 55 -9.80 -1.23 4.36
N ARG A 56 -9.59 -0.70 5.56
CA ARG A 56 -10.63 -0.65 6.58
C ARG A 56 -10.84 0.79 6.98
N VAL A 57 -12.06 1.23 6.92
CA VAL A 57 -12.39 2.62 7.24
C VAL A 57 -13.33 2.65 8.43
N SER A 58 -12.99 3.48 9.41
CA SER A 58 -13.83 3.69 10.59
C SER A 58 -14.36 5.11 10.57
N PHE A 59 -15.65 5.23 10.44
CA PHE A 59 -16.31 6.53 10.46
C PHE A 59 -16.20 7.18 11.84
N GLU A 60 -16.36 6.38 12.88
CA GLU A 60 -16.31 6.90 14.24
C GLU A 60 -14.96 7.48 14.58
N LYS A 61 -13.89 6.80 14.16
CA LYS A 61 -12.53 7.25 14.44
C LYS A 61 -12.00 8.19 13.39
N LYS A 62 -12.73 8.34 12.30
CA LYS A 62 -12.28 9.11 11.13
C LYS A 62 -10.90 8.66 10.67
N GLU A 63 -10.78 7.36 10.49
CA GLU A 63 -9.51 6.72 10.24
C GLU A 63 -9.66 5.70 9.13
N ALA A 64 -8.62 5.57 8.32
CA ALA A 64 -8.54 4.53 7.31
C ALA A 64 -7.27 3.72 7.55
N VAL A 65 -7.40 2.41 7.71
CA VAL A 65 -6.27 1.53 7.88
C VAL A 65 -6.04 0.80 6.56
N VAL A 66 -4.87 0.99 5.99
CA VAL A 66 -4.55 0.50 4.66
C VAL A 66 -3.39 -0.48 4.72
N THR A 67 -3.58 -1.65 4.12
CA THR A 67 -2.51 -2.62 3.95
C THR A 67 -2.07 -2.58 2.50
N PHE A 68 -0.80 -2.41 2.27
CA PHE A 68 -0.28 -2.22 0.92
C PHE A 68 1.10 -2.81 0.76
N ASP A 69 1.47 -3.01 -0.51
CA ASP A 69 2.76 -3.51 -0.93
C ASP A 69 3.66 -2.29 -1.15
N ASP A 70 4.71 -2.12 -0.35
CA ASP A 70 5.51 -0.90 -0.40
C ASP A 70 6.41 -0.80 -1.62
N ALA A 71 6.49 -1.84 -2.43
CA ALA A 71 7.17 -1.73 -3.71
C ALA A 71 6.28 -1.08 -4.76
N LYS A 72 4.97 -1.06 -4.54
CA LYS A 72 4.02 -0.53 -5.52
C LYS A 72 3.32 0.73 -5.04
N ALA A 73 3.18 0.89 -3.75
CA ALA A 73 2.48 2.03 -3.18
C ALA A 73 3.29 2.62 -2.05
N SER A 74 3.03 3.86 -1.72
CA SER A 74 3.68 4.55 -0.60
C SER A 74 2.61 5.28 0.19
N VAL A 75 2.95 5.70 1.40
CA VAL A 75 2.03 6.51 2.20
C VAL A 75 1.65 7.77 1.43
N ASP A 76 2.60 8.34 0.70
CA ASP A 76 2.35 9.53 -0.10
C ASP A 76 1.30 9.26 -1.18
N SER A 77 1.37 8.13 -1.85
CA SER A 77 0.37 7.80 -2.87
C SER A 77 -1.01 7.58 -2.25
N LEU A 78 -1.06 7.07 -1.04
CA LEU A 78 -2.33 6.88 -0.33
C LEU A 78 -2.95 8.20 0.07
N THR A 79 -2.15 9.11 0.63
CA THR A 79 -2.67 10.40 1.03
C THR A 79 -3.09 11.24 -0.16
N LYS A 80 -2.40 11.12 -1.28
CA LYS A 80 -2.80 11.79 -2.51
C LYS A 80 -4.12 11.25 -3.03
N ALA A 81 -4.32 9.95 -2.95
CA ALA A 81 -5.55 9.34 -3.41
C ALA A 81 -6.76 9.85 -2.62
N THR A 82 -6.64 9.95 -1.30
CA THR A 82 -7.76 10.46 -0.49
C THR A 82 -7.96 11.95 -0.75
N ALA A 83 -6.90 12.72 -0.90
CA ALA A 83 -7.01 14.14 -1.18
C ALA A 83 -7.71 14.38 -2.52
N ASN A 84 -7.38 13.59 -3.53
CA ASN A 84 -8.02 13.69 -4.84
C ASN A 84 -9.50 13.37 -4.79
N ALA A 85 -9.89 12.55 -3.84
CA ALA A 85 -11.30 12.22 -3.64
C ALA A 85 -12.02 13.25 -2.76
N GLY A 86 -11.31 14.26 -2.29
CA GLY A 86 -11.90 15.29 -1.43
C GLY A 86 -11.71 15.05 0.06
N PHE A 87 -10.89 14.09 0.44
CA PHE A 87 -10.69 13.73 1.84
C PHE A 87 -9.21 13.74 2.21
N PRO A 88 -8.64 14.92 2.43
CA PRO A 88 -7.23 14.98 2.82
C PRO A 88 -6.96 14.13 4.05
N SER A 89 -5.85 13.43 4.04
CA SER A 89 -5.49 12.55 5.13
C SER A 89 -4.02 12.68 5.46
N LYS A 90 -3.65 12.18 6.63
CA LYS A 90 -2.25 12.11 7.01
C LYS A 90 -2.03 10.87 7.88
N PRO A 91 -0.82 10.32 7.85
CA PRO A 91 -0.56 9.11 8.62
C PRO A 91 -0.59 9.43 10.12
N LYS A 92 -1.10 8.48 10.88
CA LYS A 92 -1.07 8.59 12.33
C LYS A 92 0.28 8.12 12.84
N PRO A 93 0.77 8.71 13.91
CA PRO A 93 2.03 8.27 14.50
C PRO A 93 1.90 6.88 15.13
#